data_8b60f87c839ba2c9d19e86b62436d69b
#
_entry.id   8b60f87c839ba2c9d19e86b62436d69b
#
_cell.length_a   1.000
_cell.length_b   1.000
_cell.length_c   1.000
_cell.angle_alpha   90.00
_cell.angle_beta   90.00
_cell.angle_gamma   90.00
#
_symmetry.space_group_name_H-M   'P 1'
#
loop_
_entity.id
_entity.type
_entity.pdbx_description
1 polymer ?
#
loop_
_entity_poly.entity_id
_entity_poly.type
_entity_poly.pdbx_seq_one_letter_code
_entity_poly.pdbx_strand_id
1 'polypeptide(L)'
;AISGFLTHSGWNSTLECIVAGVPMICWPYVADQQTNSRFVSEVWKLGMDMKDVCDRVMVEKMVNHLMGERREIFMKSAAEMARLAKESVSEGGSSYCNLDHLIKDIRLMSMATTK
;
A
#
# COMPACT_ATOMS: atom_id res chain seq x y z
N ALA A 1 -3.31 -10.30 -16.11
CA ALA A 1 -2.91 -10.15 -14.70
C ALA A 1 -1.63 -9.32 -14.61
N ILE A 2 -1.54 -8.46 -13.59
CA ILE A 2 -0.36 -7.63 -13.33
C ILE A 2 0.46 -8.31 -12.24
N SER A 3 1.74 -8.53 -12.51
CA SER A 3 2.63 -9.23 -11.57
C SER A 3 3.53 -8.30 -10.75
N GLY A 4 3.56 -7.02 -11.09
CA GLY A 4 4.31 -6.00 -10.39
C GLY A 4 3.95 -4.62 -10.89
N PHE A 5 4.26 -3.60 -10.12
CA PHE A 5 3.93 -2.21 -10.46
C PHE A 5 5.09 -1.28 -10.09
N LEU A 6 5.54 -0.49 -11.06
CA LEU A 6 6.49 0.60 -10.82
C LEU A 6 5.70 1.87 -10.49
N THR A 7 5.90 2.38 -9.29
CA THR A 7 5.07 3.47 -8.76
C THR A 7 5.91 4.59 -8.16
N HIS A 8 5.38 5.82 -8.19
CA HIS A 8 5.94 6.94 -7.44
C HIS A 8 5.65 6.87 -5.94
N SER A 9 4.90 5.85 -5.51
CA SER A 9 4.55 5.60 -4.09
C SER A 9 3.59 6.61 -3.47
N GLY A 10 2.77 7.26 -4.27
CA GLY A 10 1.63 8.03 -3.76
C GLY A 10 0.70 7.13 -2.97
N TRP A 11 0.02 7.68 -1.95
CA TRP A 11 -0.77 6.86 -1.03
C TRP A 11 -1.87 6.06 -1.73
N ASN A 12 -2.59 6.69 -2.67
CA ASN A 12 -3.65 5.97 -3.40
C ASN A 12 -3.10 4.81 -4.23
N SER A 13 -2.00 5.02 -4.95
CA SER A 13 -1.36 3.96 -5.71
C SER A 13 -0.86 2.83 -4.81
N THR A 14 -0.30 3.18 -3.66
CA THR A 14 0.14 2.21 -2.65
C THR A 14 -1.03 1.36 -2.15
N LEU A 15 -2.14 1.99 -1.79
CA LEU A 15 -3.35 1.27 -1.36
C LEU A 15 -3.93 0.37 -2.45
N GLU A 16 -3.97 0.84 -3.69
CA GLU A 16 -4.46 0.05 -4.82
C GLU A 16 -3.62 -1.21 -5.03
N CYS A 17 -2.30 -1.08 -4.95
CA CYS A 17 -1.40 -2.23 -5.04
C CYS A 17 -1.57 -3.20 -3.86
N ILE A 18 -1.76 -2.69 -2.66
CA ILE A 18 -2.00 -3.50 -1.46
C ILE A 18 -3.28 -4.33 -1.64
N VAL A 19 -4.38 -3.69 -2.02
CA VAL A 19 -5.68 -4.38 -2.19
C VAL A 19 -5.61 -5.41 -3.31
N ALA A 20 -4.90 -5.10 -4.39
CA ALA A 20 -4.72 -6.02 -5.51
C ALA A 20 -3.72 -7.16 -5.24
N GLY A 21 -2.94 -7.05 -4.15
CA GLY A 21 -1.90 -8.03 -3.84
C GLY A 21 -0.73 -8.01 -4.84
N VAL A 22 -0.38 -6.83 -5.34
CA VAL A 22 0.65 -6.65 -6.36
C VAL A 22 1.91 -6.06 -5.74
N PRO A 23 3.07 -6.74 -5.87
CA PRO A 23 4.35 -6.20 -5.42
C PRO A 23 4.74 -4.92 -6.16
N MET A 24 5.48 -4.05 -5.49
CA MET A 24 5.82 -2.73 -6.01
C MET A 24 7.32 -2.52 -6.16
N ILE A 25 7.69 -1.74 -7.19
CA ILE A 25 8.99 -1.11 -7.29
C ILE A 25 8.75 0.38 -7.09
N CYS A 26 9.36 0.96 -6.07
CA CYS A 26 9.10 2.32 -5.64
C CYS A 26 10.14 3.29 -6.17
N TRP A 27 9.69 4.35 -6.80
CA TRP A 27 10.50 5.49 -7.19
C TRP A 27 9.86 6.76 -6.65
N PRO A 28 10.03 7.03 -5.34
CA PRO A 28 9.39 8.19 -4.71
C PRO A 28 10.01 9.49 -5.20
N TYR A 29 9.19 10.51 -5.33
CA TYR A 29 9.58 11.79 -5.89
C TYR A 29 9.38 12.94 -4.89
N VAL A 30 8.20 13.08 -4.30
CA VAL A 30 7.84 14.22 -3.48
C VAL A 30 6.82 13.86 -2.39
N ALA A 31 6.68 14.73 -1.41
CA ALA A 31 5.69 14.64 -0.33
C ALA A 31 5.83 13.37 0.52
N ASP A 32 4.72 12.66 0.74
CA ASP A 32 4.68 11.44 1.55
C ASP A 32 5.25 10.20 0.85
N GLN A 33 5.62 10.32 -0.42
CA GLN A 33 6.04 9.19 -1.25
C GLN A 33 7.27 8.46 -0.69
N GLN A 34 8.23 9.19 -0.13
CA GLN A 34 9.42 8.58 0.47
C GLN A 34 9.09 7.78 1.72
N THR A 35 8.18 8.28 2.54
CA THR A 35 7.68 7.57 3.72
C THR A 35 6.93 6.30 3.30
N ASN A 36 6.05 6.41 2.32
CA ASN A 36 5.29 5.26 1.79
C ASN A 36 6.22 4.20 1.20
N SER A 37 7.22 4.63 0.43
CA SER A 37 8.22 3.73 -0.14
C SER A 37 8.99 2.96 0.93
N ARG A 38 9.35 3.62 2.01
CA ARG A 38 10.02 2.99 3.15
C ARG A 38 9.14 1.92 3.79
N PHE A 39 7.87 2.21 4.03
CA PHE A 39 6.95 1.21 4.57
C PHE A 39 6.79 0.02 3.64
N VAL A 40 6.62 0.26 2.35
CA VAL A 40 6.51 -0.80 1.34
C VAL A 40 7.73 -1.69 1.31
N SER A 41 8.94 -1.11 1.31
CA SER A 41 10.17 -1.87 1.12
C SER A 41 10.73 -2.46 2.41
N GLU A 42 10.75 -1.71 3.50
CA GLU A 42 11.43 -2.12 4.73
C GLU A 42 10.51 -2.69 5.80
N VAL A 43 9.30 -2.18 5.93
CA VAL A 43 8.37 -2.59 6.98
C VAL A 43 7.45 -3.71 6.52
N TRP A 44 6.73 -3.49 5.43
CA TRP A 44 5.73 -4.45 4.94
C TRP A 44 6.28 -5.50 3.99
N LYS A 45 7.48 -5.28 3.47
CA LYS A 45 8.12 -6.20 2.51
C LYS A 45 7.27 -6.49 1.27
N LEU A 46 6.64 -5.46 0.73
CA LEU A 46 5.76 -5.53 -0.44
C LEU A 46 6.48 -5.18 -1.75
N GLY A 47 7.76 -4.86 -1.67
CA GLY A 47 8.50 -4.45 -2.84
C GLY A 47 9.87 -3.86 -2.52
N MET A 48 10.39 -3.11 -3.45
CA MET A 48 11.72 -2.53 -3.38
C MET A 48 11.70 -1.04 -3.71
N ASP A 49 12.64 -0.30 -3.12
CA ASP A 49 12.90 1.11 -3.43
C ASP A 49 14.12 1.20 -4.35
N MET A 50 14.01 1.90 -5.48
CA MET A 50 15.12 2.10 -6.41
C MET A 50 16.20 3.06 -5.88
N LYS A 51 15.87 3.84 -4.89
CA LYS A 51 16.77 4.79 -4.20
C LYS A 51 17.32 5.90 -5.11
N ASP A 52 18.47 5.72 -5.73
CA ASP A 52 19.24 6.85 -6.24
C ASP A 52 19.03 7.17 -7.71
N VAL A 53 18.83 6.18 -8.56
CA VAL A 53 18.76 6.38 -10.02
C VAL A 53 17.66 5.57 -10.65
N CYS A 54 16.83 6.23 -11.46
CA CYS A 54 15.81 5.57 -12.28
C CYS A 54 16.26 5.59 -13.73
N ASP A 55 17.11 4.66 -14.12
CA ASP A 55 17.53 4.46 -15.49
C ASP A 55 17.15 3.05 -15.97
N ARG A 56 17.35 2.79 -17.25
CA ARG A 56 17.01 1.51 -17.87
C ARG A 56 17.66 0.33 -17.16
N VAL A 57 18.94 0.45 -16.82
CA VAL A 57 19.71 -0.62 -16.16
C VAL A 57 19.15 -0.92 -14.78
N MET A 58 18.87 0.12 -14.00
CA MET A 58 18.32 -0.04 -12.65
C MET A 58 16.90 -0.62 -12.68
N VAL A 59 16.04 -0.15 -13.57
CA VAL A 59 14.68 -0.68 -13.75
C VAL A 59 14.73 -2.16 -14.13
N GLU A 60 15.57 -2.54 -15.07
CA GLU A 60 15.75 -3.95 -15.47
C GLU A 60 16.20 -4.81 -14.30
N LYS A 61 17.19 -4.34 -13.54
CA LYS A 61 17.68 -5.03 -12.35
C LYS A 61 16.57 -5.24 -11.32
N MET A 62 15.79 -4.20 -11.04
CA MET A 62 14.70 -4.27 -10.07
C MET A 62 13.58 -5.21 -10.53
N VAL A 63 13.20 -5.15 -11.81
CA VAL A 63 12.21 -6.06 -12.38
C VAL A 63 12.67 -7.51 -12.27
N ASN A 64 13.93 -7.78 -12.60
CA ASN A 64 14.48 -9.13 -12.51
C ASN A 64 14.52 -9.65 -11.08
N HIS A 65 14.83 -8.82 -10.10
CA HIS A 65 14.76 -9.20 -8.70
C HIS A 65 13.32 -9.48 -8.25
N LEU A 66 12.39 -8.59 -8.62
CA LEU A 66 10.98 -8.72 -8.23
C LEU A 66 10.34 -9.97 -8.83
N MET A 67 10.62 -10.25 -10.09
CA MET A 67 10.02 -11.35 -10.84
C MET A 67 10.80 -12.66 -10.73
N GLY A 68 12.03 -12.62 -10.22
CA GLY A 68 12.94 -13.76 -10.13
C GLY A 68 13.14 -14.25 -8.70
N GLU A 69 14.32 -14.00 -8.14
CA GLU A 69 14.78 -14.54 -6.86
C GLU A 69 13.86 -14.21 -5.68
N ARG A 70 13.29 -13.01 -5.66
CA ARG A 70 12.51 -12.51 -4.52
C ARG A 70 11.01 -12.58 -4.74
N ARG A 71 10.58 -13.13 -5.87
CA ARG A 71 9.17 -13.18 -6.24
C ARG A 71 8.29 -13.83 -5.17
N GLU A 72 8.68 -15.00 -4.69
CA GLU A 72 7.89 -15.74 -3.70
C GLU A 72 7.72 -14.95 -2.41
N ILE A 73 8.78 -14.31 -1.94
CA ILE A 73 8.76 -13.50 -0.72
C ILE A 73 7.79 -12.32 -0.88
N PHE A 74 7.90 -11.59 -1.98
CA PHE A 74 7.04 -10.43 -2.23
C PHE A 74 5.58 -10.85 -2.46
N MET A 75 5.34 -11.92 -3.21
CA MET A 75 3.98 -12.40 -3.46
C MET A 75 3.31 -12.89 -2.17
N LYS A 76 4.05 -13.55 -1.31
CA LYS A 76 3.53 -13.99 0.00
C LYS A 76 3.18 -12.79 0.89
N SER A 77 4.06 -11.81 1.00
CA SER A 77 3.81 -10.59 1.76
C SER A 77 2.65 -9.80 1.20
N ALA A 78 2.57 -9.68 -0.12
CA ALA A 78 1.49 -8.97 -0.81
C ALA A 78 0.13 -9.64 -0.60
N ALA A 79 0.09 -10.97 -0.68
CA ALA A 79 -1.15 -11.72 -0.43
C ALA A 79 -1.64 -11.54 1.00
N GLU A 80 -0.75 -11.61 1.98
CA GLU A 80 -1.09 -11.41 3.39
C GLU A 80 -1.57 -9.98 3.65
N MET A 81 -0.89 -8.98 3.10
CA MET A 81 -1.31 -7.58 3.26
C MET A 81 -2.67 -7.32 2.59
N ALA A 82 -2.91 -7.90 1.42
CA ALA A 82 -4.21 -7.81 0.75
C ALA A 82 -5.33 -8.40 1.62
N ARG A 83 -5.07 -9.53 2.23
CA ARG A 83 -6.00 -10.18 3.17
C ARG A 83 -6.32 -9.27 4.36
N LEU A 84 -5.29 -8.73 5.00
CA LEU A 84 -5.45 -7.81 6.14
C LEU A 84 -6.20 -6.53 5.76
N ALA A 85 -5.91 -5.97 4.60
CA ALA A 85 -6.60 -4.78 4.11
C ALA A 85 -8.10 -5.04 3.90
N LYS A 86 -8.45 -6.16 3.26
CA LYS A 86 -9.84 -6.56 3.04
C LYS A 86 -10.57 -6.84 4.36
N GLU A 87 -9.90 -7.51 5.29
CA GLU A 87 -10.45 -7.79 6.61
C GLU A 87 -10.75 -6.51 7.38
N SER A 88 -9.85 -5.52 7.31
CA SER A 88 -10.00 -4.26 8.04
C SER A 88 -11.22 -3.43 7.61
N VAL A 89 -11.64 -3.53 6.36
CA VAL A 89 -12.81 -2.81 5.82
C VAL A 89 -14.08 -3.65 5.81
N SER A 90 -14.00 -4.91 6.15
CA SER A 90 -15.14 -5.80 6.28
C SER A 90 -15.91 -5.51 7.57
N GLU A 91 -17.16 -5.92 7.66
CA GLU A 91 -17.96 -5.75 8.87
C GLU A 91 -17.24 -6.31 10.10
N GLY A 92 -17.08 -5.48 11.14
CA GLY A 92 -16.32 -5.81 12.33
C GLY A 92 -14.83 -5.54 12.25
N GLY A 93 -14.30 -5.19 11.08
CA GLY A 93 -12.91 -4.84 10.90
C GLY A 93 -12.55 -3.47 11.51
N SER A 94 -11.27 -3.22 11.72
CA SER A 94 -10.81 -2.00 12.40
C SER A 94 -11.20 -0.72 11.66
N SER A 95 -10.98 -0.65 10.36
CA SER A 95 -11.32 0.52 9.57
C SER A 95 -12.84 0.70 9.44
N TYR A 96 -13.56 -0.40 9.29
CA TYR A 96 -15.02 -0.40 9.27
C TYR A 96 -15.58 0.18 10.58
N CYS A 97 -15.12 -0.31 11.72
CA CYS A 97 -15.58 0.16 13.03
C CYS A 97 -15.21 1.63 13.27
N ASN A 98 -14.00 2.05 12.87
CA ASN A 98 -13.58 3.43 13.02
C ASN A 98 -14.44 4.39 12.21
N LEU A 99 -14.78 4.03 10.98
CA LEU A 99 -15.68 4.84 10.16
C LEU A 99 -17.09 4.89 10.75
N ASP A 100 -17.60 3.75 11.24
CA ASP A 100 -18.90 3.69 11.89
C ASP A 100 -18.97 4.58 13.14
N HIS A 101 -17.92 4.56 13.97
CA HIS A 101 -17.81 5.45 15.13
C HIS A 101 -17.81 6.92 14.71
N LEU A 102 -17.03 7.28 13.69
CA LEU A 102 -17.00 8.66 13.18
C LEU A 102 -18.39 9.12 12.73
N ILE A 103 -19.10 8.29 11.97
CA ILE A 103 -20.45 8.60 11.51
C ILE A 103 -21.39 8.83 12.70
N LYS A 104 -21.33 7.97 13.71
CA LYS A 104 -22.15 8.10 14.93
C LYS A 104 -21.83 9.39 15.68
N ASP A 105 -20.56 9.71 15.84
CA ASP A 105 -20.11 10.93 16.52
C ASP A 105 -20.58 12.20 15.80
N ILE A 106 -20.48 12.23 14.49
CA ILE A 106 -20.97 13.34 13.67
C ILE A 106 -22.48 13.51 13.84
N ARG A 107 -23.23 12.42 13.82
CA ARG A 107 -24.70 12.45 14.04
C ARG A 107 -25.04 13.01 15.43
N LEU A 108 -24.34 12.57 16.46
CA LEU A 108 -24.57 13.06 17.83
C LEU A 108 -24.26 14.54 17.95
N MET A 109 -23.15 15.01 17.35
CA MET A 109 -22.80 16.43 17.33
C MET A 109 -23.85 17.26 16.59
N SER A 110 -24.34 16.77 15.47
CA SER A 110 -25.41 17.44 14.71
C SER A 110 -26.69 17.56 15.53
N MET A 111 -27.09 16.52 16.25
CA MET A 111 -28.27 16.56 17.13
C MET A 111 -28.09 17.53 18.29
N ALA A 112 -26.90 17.66 18.84
CA ALA A 112 -26.59 18.60 19.94
C ALA A 112 -26.66 20.06 19.48
N THR A 113 -26.41 20.37 18.21
CA THR A 113 -26.42 21.74 17.66
C THR A 113 -27.79 22.19 17.15
N THR A 114 -28.76 21.29 17.07
CA THR A 114 -30.12 21.60 16.58
C THR A 114 -31.11 22.02 17.69
N LYS A 115 -30.64 22.16 18.91
CA LYS A 115 -31.49 22.63 20.02
C LYS A 115 -31.60 24.16 20.06
#